data_1d32c2b0dc52844792a5b3ccd3dd0ade
#
_entry.id   1d32c2b0dc52844792a5b3ccd3dd0ade
#
_cell.length_a   1.000
_cell.length_b   1.000
_cell.length_c   1.000
_cell.angle_alpha   90.00
_cell.angle_beta   90.00
_cell.angle_gamma   90.00
#
_symmetry.space_group_name_H-M   'P 1'
#
loop_
_entity.id
_entity.type
_entity.pdbx_description
1 polymer ?
#
loop_
_entity_poly.entity_id
_entity_poly.type
_entity_poly.pdbx_seq_one_letter_code
_entity_poly.pdbx_strand_id
1 'polypeptide(L)'
;MKKCLIFALIFSIPLFIFGQSFNVGEKSLIYQDSSRNRPVKIEIWYPTYEIDSTFERITDLPFILNPTIRDATFIQKDFPLVLLSHGTGGNRFSLAWLAIALAKNGYIIAAPDHWGNTFDNKIPEYFVRYWERPLDISFLITKILADKSISQYVNKDKIGIVGFSFGGYTSLALAGANLECSLLKMNAKTPNGKKEFNIPELGDLTKLIEQISCDNVQKTFKDKRIKAFVALSPALGLGFNSTEQTKTIDSPVLIFGAENDNIAPIKTNAEFYCKLIHSSNFVLLEGKVGHYVFLNEASENLKKEAKKYYIDDNTVNRDTIHKKVEKEINLFFQKSFNK
;
A
#
# COMPACT_ATOMS: atom_id res chain seq x y z
N MET A 1 64.26 25.98 0.89
CA MET A 1 63.01 26.30 1.63
C MET A 1 61.86 25.65 0.89
N LYS A 2 61.36 24.53 1.41
CA LYS A 2 60.21 23.80 0.83
C LYS A 2 58.94 24.36 1.42
N LYS A 3 58.04 24.92 0.57
CA LYS A 3 56.72 25.39 0.98
C LYS A 3 55.74 24.18 1.08
N CYS A 4 55.29 23.88 2.30
CA CYS A 4 54.21 22.94 2.52
C CYS A 4 52.87 23.61 2.15
N LEU A 5 52.18 23.11 1.11
CA LEU A 5 50.78 23.43 0.86
C LEU A 5 49.90 22.57 1.77
N ILE A 6 49.18 23.23 2.66
CA ILE A 6 48.14 22.58 3.48
C ILE A 6 46.85 22.54 2.62
N PHE A 7 46.45 21.35 2.19
CA PHE A 7 45.15 21.12 1.60
C PHE A 7 44.11 20.98 2.73
N ALA A 8 43.27 22.00 2.90
CA ALA A 8 42.10 21.91 3.75
C ALA A 8 41.02 21.05 3.04
N LEU A 9 40.87 19.83 3.51
CA LEU A 9 39.70 19.00 3.11
C LEU A 9 38.44 19.61 3.75
N ILE A 10 37.60 20.26 2.90
CA ILE A 10 36.29 20.71 3.31
C ILE A 10 35.40 19.44 3.30
N PHE A 11 35.19 18.87 4.47
CA PHE A 11 34.13 17.86 4.66
C PHE A 11 32.79 18.56 4.54
N SER A 12 32.12 18.40 3.37
CA SER A 12 30.71 18.75 3.24
C SER A 12 29.90 17.71 4.03
N ILE A 13 29.55 18.06 5.27
CA ILE A 13 28.54 17.32 6.05
C ILE A 13 27.22 17.51 5.28
N PRO A 14 26.54 16.45 4.80
CA PRO A 14 25.22 16.61 4.24
C PRO A 14 24.31 17.14 5.37
N LEU A 15 23.87 18.37 5.26
CA LEU A 15 22.78 18.88 6.08
C LEU A 15 21.56 17.99 5.77
N PHE A 16 21.26 17.07 6.67
CA PHE A 16 19.94 16.46 6.73
C PHE A 16 18.99 17.60 7.10
N ILE A 17 18.38 18.18 6.08
CA ILE A 17 17.23 19.06 6.27
C ILE A 17 16.14 18.15 6.84
N PHE A 18 15.93 18.21 8.15
CA PHE A 18 14.73 17.67 8.77
C PHE A 18 13.55 18.36 8.06
N GLY A 19 12.83 17.60 7.23
CA GLY A 19 11.70 18.11 6.49
C GLY A 19 10.69 18.71 7.46
N GLN A 20 10.09 19.83 7.08
CA GLN A 20 9.00 20.47 7.82
C GLN A 20 7.90 19.45 8.03
N SER A 21 7.56 19.11 9.29
CA SER A 21 6.43 18.26 9.60
C SER A 21 5.15 19.09 9.48
N PHE A 22 4.17 18.59 8.72
CA PHE A 22 2.88 19.23 8.54
C PHE A 22 1.83 18.67 9.51
N ASN A 23 0.76 19.45 9.76
CA ASN A 23 -0.49 18.88 10.23
C ASN A 23 -1.18 18.15 9.08
N VAL A 24 -2.16 17.31 9.38
CA VAL A 24 -2.80 16.46 8.37
C VAL A 24 -4.27 16.81 8.24
N GLY A 25 -4.63 17.28 7.05
CA GLY A 25 -6.01 17.38 6.60
C GLY A 25 -6.53 16.03 6.14
N GLU A 26 -7.84 15.79 6.28
CA GLU A 26 -8.49 14.56 5.86
C GLU A 26 -9.82 14.86 5.19
N LYS A 27 -10.13 14.14 4.09
CA LYS A 27 -11.34 14.34 3.29
C LYS A 27 -11.85 13.04 2.68
N SER A 28 -13.16 12.81 2.80
CA SER A 28 -13.83 11.68 2.12
C SER A 28 -14.47 12.14 0.82
N LEU A 29 -14.33 11.34 -0.24
CA LEU A 29 -14.98 11.56 -1.54
C LEU A 29 -15.56 10.26 -2.07
N ILE A 30 -16.47 10.38 -3.04
CA ILE A 30 -17.02 9.25 -3.79
C ILE A 30 -16.97 9.58 -5.27
N TYR A 31 -16.27 8.76 -6.04
CA TYR A 31 -16.30 8.83 -7.51
C TYR A 31 -17.15 7.69 -8.08
N GLN A 32 -17.96 7.98 -9.09
CA GLN A 32 -18.71 6.95 -9.80
C GLN A 32 -17.89 6.41 -10.97
N ASP A 33 -17.62 5.11 -10.93
CA ASP A 33 -17.07 4.39 -12.08
C ASP A 33 -18.22 3.89 -12.97
N SER A 34 -18.57 4.70 -13.97
CA SER A 34 -19.66 4.39 -14.88
C SER A 34 -19.35 3.19 -15.78
N SER A 35 -18.07 2.88 -16.05
CA SER A 35 -17.67 1.76 -16.90
C SER A 35 -17.92 0.41 -16.24
N ARG A 36 -17.82 0.34 -14.92
CA ARG A 36 -18.05 -0.86 -14.12
C ARG A 36 -19.27 -0.74 -13.20
N ASN A 37 -20.06 0.35 -13.37
CA ASN A 37 -21.31 0.67 -12.66
C ASN A 37 -21.21 0.50 -11.14
N ARG A 38 -20.21 1.17 -10.54
CA ARG A 38 -19.97 1.08 -9.09
C ARG A 38 -19.38 2.36 -8.49
N PRO A 39 -19.73 2.70 -7.24
CA PRO A 39 -19.07 3.79 -6.53
C PRO A 39 -17.69 3.35 -6.07
N VAL A 40 -16.74 4.29 -6.07
CA VAL A 40 -15.42 4.16 -5.45
C VAL A 40 -15.35 5.20 -4.34
N LYS A 41 -15.53 4.75 -3.09
CA LYS A 41 -15.34 5.58 -1.90
C LYS A 41 -13.85 5.73 -1.65
N ILE A 42 -13.40 6.93 -1.37
CA ILE A 42 -11.98 7.21 -1.10
C ILE A 42 -11.82 8.07 0.15
N GLU A 43 -10.69 7.91 0.79
CA GLU A 43 -10.20 8.82 1.83
C GLU A 43 -8.91 9.46 1.35
N ILE A 44 -8.76 10.77 1.57
CA ILE A 44 -7.59 11.54 1.18
C ILE A 44 -7.01 12.19 2.43
N TRP A 45 -5.71 11.99 2.66
CA TRP A 45 -4.92 12.68 3.69
C TRP A 45 -3.90 13.58 2.99
N TYR A 46 -3.71 14.79 3.52
CA TYR A 46 -2.88 15.79 2.86
C TYR A 46 -2.25 16.77 3.87
N PRO A 47 -1.11 17.38 3.51
CA PRO A 47 -0.48 18.41 4.33
C PRO A 47 -1.36 19.62 4.49
N THR A 48 -1.45 20.17 5.72
CA THR A 48 -2.09 21.45 6.02
C THR A 48 -1.29 22.22 7.05
N TYR A 49 -1.45 23.55 7.07
CA TYR A 49 -0.95 24.42 8.14
C TYR A 49 -2.00 24.71 9.21
N GLU A 50 -3.23 24.27 9.00
CA GLU A 50 -4.27 24.47 9.99
C GLU A 50 -3.93 23.75 11.29
N ILE A 51 -4.26 24.45 12.39
CA ILE A 51 -4.13 23.94 13.76
C ILE A 51 -5.55 23.97 14.31
N ASP A 52 -6.18 22.81 14.44
CA ASP A 52 -7.47 22.74 15.11
C ASP A 52 -7.27 22.67 16.62
N SER A 53 -7.84 23.63 17.34
CA SER A 53 -7.86 23.64 18.79
C SER A 53 -8.94 22.71 19.38
N THR A 54 -9.88 22.24 18.56
CA THR A 54 -11.05 21.43 18.95
C THR A 54 -10.96 20.00 18.49
N PHE A 55 -9.78 19.47 18.22
CA PHE A 55 -9.52 18.09 17.78
C PHE A 55 -10.80 17.22 17.78
N GLU A 56 -11.63 17.31 16.76
CA GLU A 56 -12.52 16.24 16.43
C GLU A 56 -11.65 15.08 15.95
N ARG A 57 -11.22 14.27 16.92
CA ARG A 57 -10.75 12.93 16.57
C ARG A 57 -11.82 12.34 15.66
N ILE A 58 -11.41 11.59 14.64
CA ILE A 58 -12.30 10.60 14.04
C ILE A 58 -12.55 9.57 15.14
N THR A 59 -13.43 9.94 16.08
CA THR A 59 -13.72 9.19 17.31
C THR A 59 -14.45 7.89 17.01
N ASP A 60 -14.92 7.72 15.75
CA ASP A 60 -15.72 6.58 15.33
C ASP A 60 -14.87 5.42 14.78
N LEU A 61 -13.58 5.63 14.52
CA LEU A 61 -12.69 4.55 14.14
C LEU A 61 -12.13 3.86 15.38
N PRO A 62 -12.19 2.52 15.46
CA PRO A 62 -11.71 1.76 16.60
C PRO A 62 -10.17 1.60 16.60
N PHE A 63 -9.45 2.60 16.06
CA PHE A 63 -8.00 2.62 15.91
C PHE A 63 -7.34 3.72 16.72
N ILE A 64 -6.10 3.48 17.12
CA ILE A 64 -5.24 4.48 17.75
C ILE A 64 -4.45 5.17 16.63
N LEU A 65 -4.89 6.36 16.24
CA LEU A 65 -4.31 7.15 15.17
C LEU A 65 -3.85 8.52 15.66
N ASN A 66 -2.89 9.09 14.96
CA ASN A 66 -2.60 10.52 15.14
C ASN A 66 -3.78 11.35 14.64
N PRO A 67 -4.05 12.52 15.26
CA PRO A 67 -5.17 13.36 14.88
C PRO A 67 -5.04 13.92 13.45
N THR A 68 -6.20 14.10 12.82
CA THR A 68 -6.36 14.74 11.51
C THR A 68 -7.41 15.84 11.60
N ILE A 69 -7.43 16.77 10.66
CA ILE A 69 -8.37 17.88 10.59
C ILE A 69 -9.28 17.65 9.39
N ARG A 70 -10.57 17.44 9.66
CA ARG A 70 -11.56 17.19 8.60
C ARG A 70 -11.72 18.40 7.71
N ASP A 71 -11.68 18.19 6.39
CA ASP A 71 -11.85 19.21 5.34
C ASP A 71 -10.93 20.43 5.47
N ALA A 72 -9.73 20.26 6.07
CA ALA A 72 -8.74 21.33 6.21
C ALA A 72 -8.34 21.91 4.84
N THR A 73 -7.83 23.13 4.84
CA THR A 73 -7.34 23.81 3.64
C THR A 73 -6.05 23.18 3.14
N PHE A 74 -5.97 22.89 1.84
CA PHE A 74 -4.73 22.44 1.19
C PHE A 74 -3.69 23.57 1.18
N ILE A 75 -2.43 23.20 1.38
CA ILE A 75 -1.30 24.11 1.18
C ILE A 75 -1.15 24.39 -0.34
N GLN A 76 -0.99 25.67 -0.72
CA GLN A 76 -0.79 26.11 -2.11
C GLN A 76 0.60 25.70 -2.63
N LYS A 77 0.80 24.39 -2.81
CA LYS A 77 2.02 23.76 -3.29
C LYS A 77 1.66 22.39 -3.86
N ASP A 78 2.36 21.94 -4.90
CA ASP A 78 2.20 20.60 -5.43
C ASP A 78 3.01 19.58 -4.60
N PHE A 79 2.33 18.53 -4.19
CA PHE A 79 2.89 17.43 -3.42
C PHE A 79 2.85 16.11 -4.22
N PRO A 80 3.80 15.20 -4.02
CA PRO A 80 3.70 13.85 -4.56
C PRO A 80 2.40 13.17 -4.11
N LEU A 81 1.79 12.38 -4.99
CA LEU A 81 0.62 11.56 -4.69
C LEU A 81 1.03 10.11 -4.40
N VAL A 82 0.54 9.55 -3.30
CA VAL A 82 0.71 8.13 -2.99
C VAL A 82 -0.64 7.46 -2.83
N LEU A 83 -0.88 6.41 -3.63
CA LEU A 83 -2.08 5.59 -3.51
C LEU A 83 -1.86 4.52 -2.43
N LEU A 84 -2.89 4.19 -1.65
CA LEU A 84 -2.87 3.04 -0.75
C LEU A 84 -3.87 1.99 -1.22
N SER A 85 -3.46 0.72 -1.27
CA SER A 85 -4.34 -0.41 -1.58
C SER A 85 -4.37 -1.37 -0.40
N HIS A 86 -5.54 -1.52 0.21
CA HIS A 86 -5.74 -2.36 1.40
C HIS A 86 -5.69 -3.86 1.10
N GLY A 87 -5.51 -4.69 2.12
CA GLY A 87 -5.56 -6.14 2.05
C GLY A 87 -6.98 -6.68 1.79
N THR A 88 -7.10 -8.00 1.68
CA THR A 88 -8.38 -8.71 1.52
C THR A 88 -9.34 -8.33 2.64
N GLY A 89 -10.58 -7.93 2.29
CA GLY A 89 -11.63 -7.60 3.26
C GLY A 89 -11.35 -6.37 4.12
N GLY A 90 -10.31 -5.57 3.80
CA GLY A 90 -10.02 -4.30 4.47
C GLY A 90 -10.92 -3.16 3.98
N ASN A 91 -10.48 -1.93 4.15
CA ASN A 91 -11.12 -0.74 3.61
C ASN A 91 -10.09 0.41 3.47
N ARG A 92 -10.52 1.57 3.00
CA ARG A 92 -9.70 2.76 2.80
C ARG A 92 -8.96 3.24 4.07
N PHE A 93 -9.44 2.87 5.27
CA PHE A 93 -8.79 3.21 6.54
C PHE A 93 -7.79 2.17 7.05
N SER A 94 -7.66 1.01 6.41
CA SER A 94 -6.83 -0.10 6.92
C SER A 94 -5.36 0.26 7.16
N LEU A 95 -4.84 1.24 6.41
CA LEU A 95 -3.47 1.75 6.50
C LEU A 95 -3.43 3.24 6.91
N ALA A 96 -4.42 3.71 7.68
CA ALA A 96 -4.53 5.12 8.06
C ALA A 96 -3.31 5.62 8.84
N TRP A 97 -2.67 4.77 9.67
CA TRP A 97 -1.44 5.11 10.36
C TRP A 97 -0.34 5.55 9.39
N LEU A 98 -0.18 4.82 8.29
CA LEU A 98 0.82 5.11 7.26
C LEU A 98 0.40 6.34 6.41
N ALA A 99 -0.90 6.45 6.09
CA ALA A 99 -1.43 7.60 5.37
C ALA A 99 -1.12 8.90 6.12
N ILE A 100 -1.42 8.94 7.42
CA ILE A 100 -1.17 10.10 8.27
C ILE A 100 0.34 10.39 8.38
N ALA A 101 1.15 9.35 8.57
CA ALA A 101 2.60 9.49 8.67
C ALA A 101 3.21 10.08 7.39
N LEU A 102 2.83 9.58 6.22
CA LEU A 102 3.31 10.10 4.94
C LEU A 102 2.77 11.51 4.65
N ALA A 103 1.51 11.82 5.01
CA ALA A 103 0.98 13.18 4.84
C ALA A 103 1.74 14.20 5.69
N LYS A 104 2.14 13.86 6.92
CA LYS A 104 3.05 14.68 7.75
C LYS A 104 4.40 14.94 7.07
N ASN A 105 4.86 14.02 6.23
CA ASN A 105 6.10 14.11 5.47
C ASN A 105 5.94 14.78 4.09
N GLY A 106 4.77 15.37 3.79
CA GLY A 106 4.56 16.15 2.58
C GLY A 106 4.09 15.34 1.38
N TYR A 107 3.28 14.30 1.58
CA TYR A 107 2.61 13.57 0.50
C TYR A 107 1.09 13.80 0.56
N ILE A 108 0.43 13.81 -0.58
CA ILE A 108 -1.02 13.60 -0.66
C ILE A 108 -1.26 12.10 -0.79
N ILE A 109 -2.09 11.55 0.10
CA ILE A 109 -2.39 10.12 0.14
C ILE A 109 -3.84 9.90 -0.28
N ALA A 110 -4.11 8.91 -1.12
CA ALA A 110 -5.47 8.54 -1.48
C ALA A 110 -5.65 7.02 -1.39
N ALA A 111 -6.65 6.60 -0.63
CA ALA A 111 -6.98 5.19 -0.42
C ALA A 111 -8.42 4.91 -0.85
N PRO A 112 -8.68 4.00 -1.82
CA PRO A 112 -10.03 3.59 -2.17
C PRO A 112 -10.51 2.43 -1.31
N ASP A 113 -11.84 2.29 -1.21
CA ASP A 113 -12.49 1.02 -0.97
C ASP A 113 -12.54 0.23 -2.28
N HIS A 114 -11.98 -0.99 -2.29
CA HIS A 114 -12.12 -1.89 -3.44
C HIS A 114 -13.50 -2.53 -3.42
N TRP A 115 -14.36 -2.14 -4.35
CA TRP A 115 -15.74 -2.57 -4.42
C TRP A 115 -15.90 -4.09 -4.34
N GLY A 116 -16.82 -4.53 -3.50
CA GLY A 116 -17.12 -5.95 -3.28
C GLY A 116 -16.08 -6.71 -2.45
N ASN A 117 -14.95 -6.06 -2.10
CA ASN A 117 -13.88 -6.67 -1.30
C ASN A 117 -13.50 -5.76 -0.12
N THR A 118 -14.50 -5.31 0.62
CA THR A 118 -14.32 -4.53 1.84
C THR A 118 -15.02 -5.21 3.02
N PHE A 119 -14.71 -4.73 4.21
CA PHE A 119 -15.31 -5.23 5.46
C PHE A 119 -16.84 -5.09 5.47
N ASP A 120 -17.36 -4.01 4.91
CA ASP A 120 -18.79 -3.66 4.88
C ASP A 120 -19.50 -4.03 3.56
N ASN A 121 -18.74 -4.42 2.52
CA ASN A 121 -19.26 -4.86 1.23
C ASN A 121 -18.50 -6.11 0.76
N LYS A 122 -18.99 -7.29 1.13
CA LYS A 122 -18.36 -8.59 0.85
C LYS A 122 -19.10 -9.33 -0.25
N ILE A 123 -18.57 -9.29 -1.47
CA ILE A 123 -19.07 -10.05 -2.61
C ILE A 123 -17.99 -11.10 -2.94
N PRO A 124 -18.22 -12.40 -2.69
CA PRO A 124 -17.17 -13.44 -2.76
C PRO A 124 -16.37 -13.44 -4.06
N GLU A 125 -17.02 -13.17 -5.21
CA GLU A 125 -16.37 -13.11 -6.52
C GLU A 125 -15.29 -12.02 -6.59
N TYR A 126 -15.48 -10.89 -5.90
CA TYR A 126 -14.50 -9.81 -5.87
C TYR A 126 -13.28 -10.11 -4.99
N PHE A 127 -13.36 -11.13 -4.15
CA PHE A 127 -12.21 -11.60 -3.38
C PHE A 127 -11.24 -12.44 -4.22
N VAL A 128 -11.69 -12.92 -5.37
CA VAL A 128 -10.89 -13.76 -6.27
C VAL A 128 -10.59 -13.09 -7.63
N ARG A 129 -11.29 -12.03 -8.00
CA ARG A 129 -11.05 -11.25 -9.21
C ARG A 129 -9.86 -10.32 -9.01
N TYR A 130 -8.66 -10.86 -9.12
CA TYR A 130 -7.40 -10.15 -8.86
C TYR A 130 -7.17 -8.92 -9.75
N TRP A 131 -7.86 -8.82 -10.91
CA TRP A 131 -7.74 -7.70 -11.86
C TRP A 131 -8.54 -6.46 -11.47
N GLU A 132 -9.54 -6.57 -10.61
CA GLU A 132 -10.43 -5.45 -10.27
C GLU A 132 -9.68 -4.33 -9.50
N ARG A 133 -8.78 -4.70 -8.61
CA ARG A 133 -8.06 -3.75 -7.76
C ARG A 133 -7.06 -2.87 -8.50
N PRO A 134 -6.21 -3.38 -9.43
CA PRO A 134 -5.39 -2.52 -10.27
C PRO A 134 -6.23 -1.54 -11.11
N LEU A 135 -7.40 -1.98 -11.61
CA LEU A 135 -8.32 -1.10 -12.33
C LEU A 135 -8.91 0.01 -11.44
N ASP A 136 -9.20 -0.28 -10.16
CA ASP A 136 -9.67 0.73 -9.21
C ASP A 136 -8.61 1.80 -8.97
N ILE A 137 -7.35 1.43 -8.79
CA ILE A 137 -6.25 2.37 -8.58
C ILE A 137 -6.04 3.24 -9.82
N SER A 138 -5.99 2.63 -11.03
CA SER A 138 -5.83 3.39 -12.28
C SER A 138 -7.00 4.36 -12.51
N PHE A 139 -8.23 3.94 -12.20
CA PHE A 139 -9.41 4.80 -12.22
C PHE A 139 -9.27 5.96 -11.24
N LEU A 140 -8.86 5.68 -9.99
CA LEU A 140 -8.71 6.67 -8.94
C LEU A 140 -7.67 7.75 -9.34
N ILE A 141 -6.51 7.36 -9.87
CA ILE A 141 -5.52 8.31 -10.40
C ILE A 141 -6.16 9.22 -11.45
N THR A 142 -6.91 8.65 -12.39
CA THR A 142 -7.58 9.42 -13.45
C THR A 142 -8.55 10.43 -12.87
N LYS A 143 -9.34 10.05 -11.86
CA LYS A 143 -10.31 10.94 -11.21
C LYS A 143 -9.64 12.05 -10.41
N ILE A 144 -8.62 11.74 -9.61
CA ILE A 144 -7.88 12.74 -8.83
C ILE A 144 -7.23 13.76 -9.75
N LEU A 145 -6.60 13.33 -10.85
CA LEU A 145 -5.95 14.24 -11.79
C LEU A 145 -6.93 15.09 -12.62
N ALA A 146 -8.18 14.67 -12.73
CA ALA A 146 -9.26 15.42 -13.38
C ALA A 146 -10.01 16.36 -12.43
N ASP A 147 -10.00 16.08 -11.13
CA ASP A 147 -10.69 16.87 -10.12
C ASP A 147 -9.91 18.15 -9.77
N LYS A 148 -10.36 19.29 -10.26
CA LYS A 148 -9.69 20.59 -10.05
C LYS A 148 -9.55 20.99 -8.58
N SER A 149 -10.39 20.48 -7.69
CA SER A 149 -10.30 20.77 -6.26
C SER A 149 -9.08 20.11 -5.59
N ILE A 150 -8.47 19.10 -6.24
CA ILE A 150 -7.34 18.32 -5.71
C ILE A 150 -6.14 18.40 -6.65
N SER A 151 -6.36 18.27 -7.95
CA SER A 151 -5.29 18.11 -8.95
C SER A 151 -4.29 19.26 -8.98
N GLN A 152 -4.71 20.48 -8.63
CA GLN A 152 -3.82 21.64 -8.54
C GLN A 152 -2.76 21.54 -7.43
N TYR A 153 -2.94 20.62 -6.47
CA TYR A 153 -2.00 20.36 -5.37
C TYR A 153 -1.18 19.09 -5.59
N VAL A 154 -1.41 18.35 -6.69
CA VAL A 154 -0.76 17.08 -6.99
C VAL A 154 0.36 17.26 -8.00
N ASN A 155 1.56 16.83 -7.64
CA ASN A 155 2.65 16.64 -8.59
C ASN A 155 2.41 15.38 -9.42
N LYS A 156 1.90 15.53 -10.64
CA LYS A 156 1.53 14.44 -11.55
C LYS A 156 2.72 13.57 -12.00
N ASP A 157 3.94 14.07 -11.87
CA ASP A 157 5.15 13.33 -12.24
C ASP A 157 5.74 12.53 -11.07
N LYS A 158 5.18 12.71 -9.85
CA LYS A 158 5.59 12.04 -8.61
C LYS A 158 4.42 11.26 -7.99
N ILE A 159 4.03 10.18 -8.66
CA ILE A 159 2.95 9.29 -8.18
C ILE A 159 3.57 7.96 -7.72
N GLY A 160 3.25 7.54 -6.50
CA GLY A 160 3.64 6.26 -5.92
C GLY A 160 2.43 5.43 -5.49
N ILE A 161 2.69 4.19 -5.10
CA ILE A 161 1.69 3.30 -4.51
C ILE A 161 2.30 2.48 -3.37
N VAL A 162 1.53 2.28 -2.31
CA VAL A 162 1.80 1.28 -1.27
C VAL A 162 0.61 0.34 -1.19
N GLY A 163 0.86 -0.96 -1.26
CA GLY A 163 -0.19 -1.96 -1.11
C GLY A 163 0.15 -2.98 -0.03
N PHE A 164 -0.86 -3.45 0.70
CA PHE A 164 -0.72 -4.48 1.72
C PHE A 164 -1.41 -5.77 1.29
N SER A 165 -0.75 -6.92 1.47
CA SER A 165 -1.32 -8.25 1.19
C SER A 165 -1.84 -8.35 -0.26
N PHE A 166 -3.13 -8.53 -0.48
CA PHE A 166 -3.73 -8.44 -1.82
C PHE A 166 -3.50 -7.06 -2.47
N GLY A 167 -3.48 -5.98 -1.68
CA GLY A 167 -3.04 -4.66 -2.15
C GLY A 167 -1.56 -4.64 -2.55
N GLY A 168 -0.72 -5.43 -1.89
CA GLY A 168 0.69 -5.62 -2.27
C GLY A 168 0.83 -6.22 -3.67
N TYR A 169 0.06 -7.27 -3.97
CA TYR A 169 -0.06 -7.76 -5.35
C TYR A 169 -0.57 -6.65 -6.30
N THR A 170 -1.59 -5.87 -5.88
CA THR A 170 -2.11 -4.75 -6.69
C THR A 170 -1.01 -3.76 -7.07
N SER A 171 -0.14 -3.41 -6.13
CA SER A 171 1.03 -2.56 -6.38
C SER A 171 1.96 -3.19 -7.43
N LEU A 172 2.29 -4.48 -7.30
CA LEU A 172 3.16 -5.19 -8.23
C LEU A 172 2.52 -5.35 -9.63
N ALA A 173 1.21 -5.60 -9.70
CA ALA A 173 0.47 -5.67 -10.97
C ALA A 173 0.52 -4.32 -11.72
N LEU A 174 0.36 -3.21 -11.00
CA LEU A 174 0.49 -1.86 -11.58
C LEU A 174 1.92 -1.51 -12.00
N ALA A 175 2.94 -2.12 -11.38
CA ALA A 175 4.32 -2.04 -11.84
C ALA A 175 4.56 -2.80 -13.15
N GLY A 176 3.74 -3.80 -13.45
CA GLY A 176 3.82 -4.62 -14.65
C GLY A 176 3.99 -6.12 -14.39
N ALA A 177 3.77 -6.59 -13.14
CA ALA A 177 3.72 -8.03 -12.87
C ALA A 177 2.47 -8.65 -13.49
N ASN A 178 2.64 -9.70 -14.28
CA ASN A 178 1.58 -10.40 -14.99
C ASN A 178 1.29 -11.74 -14.33
N LEU A 179 0.26 -11.78 -13.50
CA LEU A 179 -0.22 -13.00 -12.88
C LEU A 179 -0.77 -13.95 -13.96
N GLU A 180 -0.36 -15.20 -13.92
CA GLU A 180 -0.89 -16.23 -14.79
C GLU A 180 -2.09 -16.93 -14.14
N CYS A 181 -3.26 -16.72 -14.72
CA CYS A 181 -4.53 -17.18 -14.18
C CYS A 181 -4.64 -18.72 -14.11
N SER A 182 -4.14 -19.42 -15.12
CA SER A 182 -4.09 -20.89 -15.17
C SER A 182 -3.22 -21.44 -14.03
N LEU A 183 -2.07 -20.83 -13.82
CA LEU A 183 -1.15 -21.19 -12.74
C LEU A 183 -1.78 -20.93 -11.35
N LEU A 184 -2.46 -19.79 -11.19
CA LEU A 184 -3.18 -19.48 -9.95
C LEU A 184 -4.24 -20.54 -9.64
N LYS A 185 -5.08 -20.91 -10.63
CA LYS A 185 -6.10 -21.97 -10.50
C LYS A 185 -5.50 -23.33 -10.11
N MET A 186 -4.38 -23.69 -10.73
CA MET A 186 -3.69 -24.93 -10.43
C MET A 186 -3.17 -24.94 -8.99
N ASN A 187 -2.49 -23.86 -8.59
CA ASN A 187 -1.85 -23.78 -7.28
C ASN A 187 -2.86 -23.51 -6.14
N ALA A 188 -4.02 -22.94 -6.40
CA ALA A 188 -5.08 -22.76 -5.41
C ALA A 188 -5.54 -24.09 -4.78
N LYS A 189 -5.40 -25.22 -5.51
CA LYS A 189 -5.74 -26.58 -5.02
C LYS A 189 -4.71 -27.17 -4.07
N THR A 190 -3.52 -26.61 -4.02
CA THR A 190 -2.45 -27.07 -3.13
C THR A 190 -2.76 -26.73 -1.67
N PRO A 191 -2.12 -27.38 -0.68
CA PRO A 191 -2.30 -27.03 0.73
C PRO A 191 -2.03 -25.56 1.04
N ASN A 192 -1.04 -24.95 0.38
CA ASN A 192 -0.73 -23.52 0.53
C ASN A 192 -1.81 -22.64 -0.11
N GLY A 193 -2.30 -23.00 -1.29
CA GLY A 193 -3.39 -22.26 -1.95
C GLY A 193 -4.68 -22.31 -1.14
N LYS A 194 -5.07 -23.48 -0.62
CA LYS A 194 -6.23 -23.60 0.27
C LYS A 194 -6.11 -22.73 1.52
N LYS A 195 -4.90 -22.54 2.05
CA LYS A 195 -4.65 -21.63 3.16
C LYS A 195 -4.84 -20.17 2.76
N GLU A 196 -4.28 -19.76 1.62
CA GLU A 196 -4.33 -18.38 1.11
C GLU A 196 -5.75 -17.96 0.73
N PHE A 197 -6.56 -18.90 0.18
CA PHE A 197 -7.95 -18.64 -0.22
C PHE A 197 -9.00 -19.02 0.81
N ASN A 198 -8.62 -19.39 2.02
CA ASN A 198 -9.54 -19.55 3.14
C ASN A 198 -9.69 -18.22 3.89
N ILE A 199 -10.66 -17.43 3.48
CA ILE A 199 -10.93 -16.11 4.04
C ILE A 199 -11.80 -16.25 5.30
N PRO A 200 -11.39 -15.70 6.45
CA PRO A 200 -12.10 -15.92 7.71
C PRO A 200 -13.60 -15.60 7.66
N GLU A 201 -13.98 -14.55 6.92
CA GLU A 201 -15.35 -14.07 6.86
C GLU A 201 -16.20 -14.74 5.77
N LEU A 202 -15.58 -15.49 4.84
CA LEU A 202 -16.23 -16.06 3.66
C LEU A 202 -15.98 -17.58 3.52
N GLY A 203 -15.04 -18.14 4.30
CA GLY A 203 -14.62 -19.53 4.18
C GLY A 203 -13.72 -19.80 2.98
N ASP A 204 -13.77 -21.03 2.46
CA ASP A 204 -12.92 -21.50 1.36
C ASP A 204 -13.42 -21.02 0.01
N LEU A 205 -12.65 -20.13 -0.62
CA LEU A 205 -12.92 -19.56 -1.95
C LEU A 205 -12.25 -20.34 -3.10
N THR A 206 -11.64 -21.49 -2.86
CA THR A 206 -10.93 -22.29 -3.88
C THR A 206 -11.83 -22.62 -5.07
N LYS A 207 -13.10 -22.95 -4.82
CA LYS A 207 -14.07 -23.22 -5.90
C LYS A 207 -14.32 -22.00 -6.79
N LEU A 208 -14.38 -20.79 -6.21
CA LEU A 208 -14.54 -19.57 -6.98
C LEU A 208 -13.31 -19.27 -7.84
N ILE A 209 -12.09 -19.50 -7.31
CA ILE A 209 -10.86 -19.40 -8.10
C ILE A 209 -10.90 -20.36 -9.31
N GLU A 210 -11.36 -21.58 -9.14
CA GLU A 210 -11.47 -22.54 -10.23
C GLU A 210 -12.45 -22.09 -11.33
N GLN A 211 -13.50 -21.37 -10.95
CA GLN A 211 -14.58 -20.93 -11.83
C GLN A 211 -14.32 -19.60 -12.53
N ILE A 212 -13.38 -18.76 -12.06
CA ILE A 212 -13.12 -17.48 -12.73
C ILE A 212 -12.73 -17.72 -14.20
N SER A 213 -13.29 -16.91 -15.13
CA SER A 213 -12.82 -16.89 -16.51
C SER A 213 -11.55 -16.05 -16.61
N CYS A 214 -10.55 -16.59 -17.29
CA CYS A 214 -9.30 -15.89 -17.57
C CYS A 214 -9.32 -15.23 -18.96
N ASP A 215 -10.32 -15.49 -19.81
CA ASP A 215 -10.30 -15.19 -21.24
C ASP A 215 -10.33 -13.70 -21.55
N ASN A 216 -11.00 -12.91 -20.71
CA ASN A 216 -11.15 -11.47 -20.90
C ASN A 216 -10.29 -10.64 -19.94
N VAL A 217 -9.37 -11.26 -19.22
CA VAL A 217 -8.45 -10.52 -18.34
C VAL A 217 -7.37 -9.88 -19.20
N GLN A 218 -7.22 -8.55 -19.06
CA GLN A 218 -6.17 -7.85 -19.81
C GLN A 218 -4.77 -8.39 -19.43
N LYS A 219 -3.88 -8.44 -20.44
CA LYS A 219 -2.54 -9.03 -20.27
C LYS A 219 -1.65 -8.26 -19.30
N THR A 220 -1.87 -6.97 -19.10
CA THR A 220 -1.08 -6.17 -18.19
C THR A 220 -1.91 -5.07 -17.56
N PHE A 221 -1.62 -4.77 -16.30
CA PHE A 221 -2.21 -3.66 -15.54
C PHE A 221 -1.22 -2.51 -15.34
N LYS A 222 -0.03 -2.56 -16.01
CA LYS A 222 1.01 -1.54 -15.84
C LYS A 222 0.46 -0.14 -16.06
N ASP A 223 0.56 0.73 -15.04
CA ASP A 223 0.19 2.14 -15.10
C ASP A 223 1.45 3.01 -15.08
N LYS A 224 1.83 3.56 -16.23
CA LYS A 224 3.06 4.36 -16.42
C LYS A 224 3.09 5.69 -15.64
N ARG A 225 1.93 6.12 -15.11
CA ARG A 225 1.86 7.31 -14.26
C ARG A 225 2.53 7.08 -12.92
N ILE A 226 2.49 5.83 -12.41
CA ILE A 226 3.11 5.46 -11.13
C ILE A 226 4.61 5.26 -11.33
N LYS A 227 5.43 5.90 -10.50
CA LYS A 227 6.90 5.93 -10.62
C LYS A 227 7.62 5.08 -9.59
N ALA A 228 6.95 4.73 -8.47
CA ALA A 228 7.54 3.96 -7.38
C ALA A 228 6.48 3.08 -6.72
N PHE A 229 6.85 1.84 -6.41
CA PHE A 229 5.92 0.79 -5.98
C PHE A 229 6.39 0.16 -4.68
N VAL A 230 5.49 0.10 -3.69
CA VAL A 230 5.77 -0.55 -2.40
C VAL A 230 4.76 -1.68 -2.17
N ALA A 231 5.25 -2.85 -1.79
CA ALA A 231 4.43 -4.01 -1.48
C ALA A 231 4.74 -4.50 -0.04
N LEU A 232 3.75 -4.44 0.83
CA LEU A 232 3.81 -4.89 2.22
C LEU A 232 3.23 -6.31 2.30
N SER A 233 4.04 -7.32 2.61
CA SER A 233 3.65 -8.74 2.62
C SER A 233 2.71 -9.09 1.46
N PRO A 234 3.13 -8.89 0.18
CA PRO A 234 2.26 -9.12 -0.98
C PRO A 234 1.76 -10.57 -1.01
N ALA A 235 0.49 -10.76 -1.41
CA ALA A 235 -0.14 -12.05 -1.62
C ALA A 235 -0.07 -12.50 -3.09
N LEU A 236 -0.70 -13.62 -3.43
CA LEU A 236 -0.86 -14.19 -4.77
C LEU A 236 0.45 -14.60 -5.48
N GLY A 237 1.53 -14.83 -4.75
CA GLY A 237 2.77 -15.40 -5.32
C GLY A 237 2.54 -16.72 -6.05
N LEU A 238 1.47 -17.45 -5.69
CA LEU A 238 1.06 -18.71 -6.34
C LEU A 238 0.70 -18.57 -7.83
N GLY A 239 0.42 -17.36 -8.31
CA GLY A 239 0.16 -17.07 -9.73
C GLY A 239 1.42 -16.80 -10.56
N PHE A 240 2.62 -16.98 -9.96
CA PHE A 240 3.91 -16.69 -10.59
C PHE A 240 4.83 -17.90 -10.55
N ASN A 241 5.69 -18.05 -11.55
CA ASN A 241 6.72 -19.10 -11.62
C ASN A 241 8.01 -18.68 -12.37
N SER A 242 8.02 -17.52 -13.01
CA SER A 242 9.17 -17.10 -13.81
C SER A 242 9.36 -15.59 -13.87
N THR A 243 10.59 -15.16 -14.15
CA THR A 243 10.96 -13.75 -14.37
C THR A 243 10.28 -13.14 -15.59
N GLU A 244 9.80 -13.96 -16.53
CA GLU A 244 9.08 -13.51 -17.71
C GLU A 244 7.80 -12.73 -17.34
N GLN A 245 7.14 -13.13 -16.23
CA GLN A 245 5.94 -12.47 -15.73
C GLN A 245 6.21 -11.09 -15.11
N THR A 246 7.47 -10.75 -14.86
CA THR A 246 7.88 -9.48 -14.25
C THR A 246 8.84 -8.66 -15.09
N LYS A 247 9.18 -9.13 -16.29
CA LYS A 247 10.19 -8.52 -17.18
C LYS A 247 9.87 -7.07 -17.60
N THR A 248 8.61 -6.68 -17.53
CA THR A 248 8.19 -5.32 -17.90
C THR A 248 8.31 -4.32 -16.76
N ILE A 249 8.71 -4.76 -15.56
CA ILE A 249 8.93 -3.89 -14.41
C ILE A 249 10.28 -3.21 -14.57
N ASP A 250 10.24 -1.92 -14.86
CA ASP A 250 11.41 -1.05 -15.07
C ASP A 250 11.54 0.05 -13.99
N SER A 251 10.53 0.20 -13.17
CA SER A 251 10.46 1.21 -12.11
C SER A 251 10.93 0.64 -10.76
N PRO A 252 11.37 1.49 -9.81
CA PRO A 252 11.75 1.05 -8.48
C PRO A 252 10.63 0.33 -7.73
N VAL A 253 10.95 -0.81 -7.11
CA VAL A 253 10.04 -1.59 -6.26
C VAL A 253 10.69 -1.81 -4.89
N LEU A 254 9.92 -1.61 -3.82
CA LEU A 254 10.30 -1.93 -2.44
C LEU A 254 9.32 -2.97 -1.89
N ILE A 255 9.84 -4.10 -1.42
CA ILE A 255 9.03 -5.20 -0.89
C ILE A 255 9.38 -5.41 0.59
N PHE A 256 8.36 -5.44 1.43
CA PHE A 256 8.50 -5.86 2.82
C PHE A 256 7.98 -7.29 3.00
N GLY A 257 8.71 -8.10 3.74
CA GLY A 257 8.28 -9.41 4.19
C GLY A 257 8.30 -9.49 5.71
N ALA A 258 7.24 -10.03 6.32
CA ALA A 258 7.19 -10.36 7.74
C ALA A 258 7.67 -11.81 7.93
N GLU A 259 8.69 -12.03 8.77
CA GLU A 259 9.37 -13.34 8.83
C GLU A 259 8.45 -14.47 9.28
N ASN A 260 7.52 -14.20 10.20
CA ASN A 260 6.53 -15.16 10.71
C ASN A 260 5.15 -15.02 10.04
N ASP A 261 5.12 -14.60 8.77
CA ASP A 261 3.89 -14.49 8.00
C ASP A 261 3.34 -15.87 7.64
N ASN A 262 2.21 -16.23 8.25
CA ASN A 262 1.53 -17.51 8.02
C ASN A 262 0.31 -17.38 7.09
N ILE A 263 0.00 -16.18 6.62
CA ILE A 263 -1.10 -15.87 5.67
C ILE A 263 -0.56 -15.80 4.25
N ALA A 264 0.49 -14.97 4.03
CA ALA A 264 1.24 -14.90 2.78
C ALA A 264 2.71 -15.30 3.05
N PRO A 265 3.02 -16.60 3.20
CA PRO A 265 4.32 -17.06 3.63
C PRO A 265 5.44 -16.45 2.79
N ILE A 266 6.45 -15.92 3.46
CA ILE A 266 7.52 -15.12 2.87
C ILE A 266 8.22 -15.81 1.68
N LYS A 267 8.43 -17.12 1.78
CA LYS A 267 9.12 -17.93 0.76
C LYS A 267 8.36 -18.03 -0.56
N THR A 268 7.03 -18.04 -0.51
CA THR A 268 6.15 -18.18 -1.68
C THR A 268 5.58 -16.83 -2.15
N ASN A 269 5.82 -15.76 -1.40
CA ASN A 269 5.29 -14.43 -1.67
C ASN A 269 6.41 -13.37 -1.65
N ALA A 270 6.66 -12.65 -0.57
CA ALA A 270 7.54 -11.47 -0.56
C ALA A 270 8.96 -11.76 -1.07
N GLU A 271 9.63 -12.80 -0.57
CA GLU A 271 10.95 -13.23 -1.04
C GLU A 271 10.90 -13.73 -2.50
N PHE A 272 9.83 -14.41 -2.87
CA PHE A 272 9.67 -14.93 -4.21
C PHE A 272 9.50 -13.80 -5.23
N TYR A 273 8.65 -12.83 -4.96
CA TYR A 273 8.55 -11.62 -5.80
C TYR A 273 9.88 -10.88 -5.91
N CYS A 274 10.63 -10.75 -4.81
CA CYS A 274 11.94 -10.13 -4.86
C CYS A 274 12.92 -10.86 -5.80
N LYS A 275 12.88 -12.19 -5.84
CA LYS A 275 13.69 -12.99 -6.77
C LYS A 275 13.26 -12.82 -8.23
N LEU A 276 11.97 -12.60 -8.49
CA LEU A 276 11.44 -12.44 -9.84
C LEU A 276 11.65 -11.01 -10.39
N ILE A 277 11.66 -9.99 -9.52
CA ILE A 277 11.70 -8.57 -9.90
C ILE A 277 13.12 -8.02 -9.74
N HIS A 278 13.84 -7.88 -10.84
CA HIS A 278 15.25 -7.44 -10.83
C HIS A 278 15.47 -6.06 -10.18
N SER A 279 14.53 -5.12 -10.34
CA SER A 279 14.62 -3.76 -9.82
C SER A 279 14.12 -3.61 -8.36
N SER A 280 13.85 -4.71 -7.65
CA SER A 280 13.30 -4.67 -6.31
C SER A 280 14.37 -4.59 -5.22
N ASN A 281 14.01 -3.85 -4.15
CA ASN A 281 14.69 -3.91 -2.85
C ASN A 281 13.81 -4.69 -1.87
N PHE A 282 14.43 -5.43 -0.96
CA PHE A 282 13.72 -6.26 0.01
C PHE A 282 14.07 -5.86 1.44
N VAL A 283 13.06 -5.68 2.28
CA VAL A 283 13.21 -5.41 3.72
C VAL A 283 12.52 -6.54 4.49
N LEU A 284 13.32 -7.29 5.23
CA LEU A 284 12.82 -8.30 6.15
C LEU A 284 12.47 -7.65 7.50
N LEU A 285 11.26 -7.92 7.98
CA LEU A 285 10.84 -7.66 9.34
C LEU A 285 11.05 -8.95 10.14
N GLU A 286 12.19 -9.01 10.82
CA GLU A 286 12.72 -10.23 11.48
C GLU A 286 11.94 -10.61 12.74
N GLY A 287 12.10 -11.86 13.15
CA GLY A 287 11.55 -12.43 14.37
C GLY A 287 10.11 -12.90 14.18
N LYS A 288 9.29 -12.76 15.22
CA LYS A 288 7.90 -13.25 15.21
C LYS A 288 6.90 -12.28 14.59
N VAL A 289 7.37 -11.38 13.72
CA VAL A 289 6.53 -10.42 13.03
C VAL A 289 5.59 -11.14 12.06
N GLY A 290 4.27 -11.01 12.28
CA GLY A 290 3.23 -11.66 11.50
C GLY A 290 2.62 -10.76 10.43
N HIS A 291 1.73 -11.35 9.60
CA HIS A 291 1.10 -10.71 8.45
C HIS A 291 0.41 -9.37 8.78
N TYR A 292 -0.34 -9.34 9.87
CA TYR A 292 -1.23 -8.23 10.20
C TYR A 292 -0.55 -7.08 10.96
N VAL A 293 0.77 -7.10 11.14
CA VAL A 293 1.54 -6.02 11.76
C VAL A 293 1.37 -4.69 11.00
N PHE A 294 1.07 -4.74 9.71
CA PHE A 294 0.88 -3.55 8.87
C PHE A 294 -0.48 -2.86 9.05
N LEU A 295 -1.45 -3.50 9.71
CA LEU A 295 -2.73 -2.86 10.04
C LEU A 295 -2.56 -1.82 11.15
N ASN A 296 -3.53 -0.91 11.30
CA ASN A 296 -3.51 0.08 12.35
C ASN A 296 -3.34 -0.53 13.75
N GLU A 297 -2.82 0.26 14.68
CA GLU A 297 -2.96 -0.04 16.10
C GLU A 297 -4.45 0.05 16.49
N ALA A 298 -4.96 -0.96 17.17
CA ALA A 298 -6.38 -1.05 17.51
C ALA A 298 -6.64 -0.64 18.97
N SER A 299 -7.86 -0.16 19.22
CA SER A 299 -8.37 0.02 20.58
C SER A 299 -8.44 -1.31 21.33
N GLU A 300 -8.42 -1.28 22.65
CA GLU A 300 -8.51 -2.51 23.46
C GLU A 300 -9.80 -3.30 23.22
N ASN A 301 -10.89 -2.64 22.84
CA ASN A 301 -12.14 -3.30 22.49
C ASN A 301 -11.99 -4.08 21.19
N LEU A 302 -11.47 -3.43 20.14
CA LEU A 302 -11.24 -4.10 18.86
C LEU A 302 -10.21 -5.24 18.97
N LYS A 303 -9.17 -5.09 19.78
CA LYS A 303 -8.21 -6.17 20.07
C LYS A 303 -8.90 -7.40 20.67
N LYS A 304 -9.90 -7.21 21.56
CA LYS A 304 -10.66 -8.33 22.14
C LYS A 304 -11.57 -9.02 21.11
N GLU A 305 -12.21 -8.26 20.22
CA GLU A 305 -13.15 -8.75 19.22
C GLU A 305 -12.43 -9.42 18.03
N ALA A 306 -11.29 -8.87 17.61
CA ALA A 306 -10.58 -9.27 16.40
C ALA A 306 -9.09 -9.61 16.67
N LYS A 307 -8.84 -10.42 17.69
CA LYS A 307 -7.50 -10.80 18.19
C LYS A 307 -6.52 -11.18 17.08
N LYS A 308 -6.99 -11.95 16.11
CA LYS A 308 -6.19 -12.45 14.98
C LYS A 308 -5.50 -11.33 14.20
N TYR A 309 -6.13 -10.16 14.10
CA TYR A 309 -5.66 -9.04 13.29
C TYR A 309 -4.84 -8.01 14.07
N TYR A 310 -5.09 -7.92 15.40
CA TYR A 310 -4.62 -6.77 16.18
C TYR A 310 -3.81 -7.14 17.41
N ILE A 311 -3.60 -8.44 17.67
CA ILE A 311 -2.68 -8.89 18.73
C ILE A 311 -1.48 -9.56 18.05
N ASP A 312 -0.32 -8.94 18.19
CA ASP A 312 0.96 -9.48 17.76
C ASP A 312 1.56 -10.43 18.80
N ASP A 313 2.63 -11.16 18.45
CA ASP A 313 3.43 -11.89 19.42
C ASP A 313 4.00 -10.91 20.46
N ASN A 314 4.14 -11.35 21.71
CA ASN A 314 4.59 -10.51 22.82
C ASN A 314 6.01 -9.94 22.67
N THR A 315 6.79 -10.47 21.74
CA THR A 315 8.12 -9.96 21.37
C THR A 315 8.09 -8.88 20.28
N VAL A 316 6.90 -8.61 19.70
CA VAL A 316 6.70 -7.67 18.60
C VAL A 316 6.02 -6.39 19.11
N ASN A 317 6.65 -5.27 18.89
CA ASN A 317 6.04 -3.96 19.13
C ASN A 317 5.62 -3.35 17.79
N ARG A 318 4.30 -3.26 17.54
CA ARG A 318 3.71 -2.78 16.28
C ARG A 318 4.12 -1.34 15.97
N ASP A 319 4.12 -0.45 16.93
CA ASP A 319 4.54 0.95 16.74
C ASP A 319 6.00 1.06 16.29
N THR A 320 6.89 0.26 16.86
CA THR A 320 8.30 0.19 16.43
C THR A 320 8.43 -0.30 14.98
N ILE A 321 7.66 -1.32 14.60
CA ILE A 321 7.62 -1.81 13.22
C ILE A 321 7.05 -0.73 12.28
N HIS A 322 5.96 -0.06 12.66
CA HIS A 322 5.38 1.03 11.88
C HIS A 322 6.40 2.15 11.62
N LYS A 323 7.12 2.61 12.63
CA LYS A 323 8.19 3.62 12.49
C LYS A 323 9.30 3.18 11.54
N LYS A 324 9.72 1.91 11.60
CA LYS A 324 10.70 1.35 10.66
C LYS A 324 10.16 1.36 9.23
N VAL A 325 8.92 0.88 9.03
CA VAL A 325 8.28 0.80 7.72
C VAL A 325 8.07 2.19 7.12
N GLU A 326 7.54 3.14 7.90
CA GLU A 326 7.38 4.55 7.48
C GLU A 326 8.71 5.15 7.00
N LYS A 327 9.77 5.02 7.81
CA LYS A 327 11.10 5.54 7.49
C LYS A 327 11.63 4.99 6.16
N GLU A 328 11.57 3.67 5.98
CA GLU A 328 12.05 3.02 4.75
C GLU A 328 11.22 3.44 3.52
N ILE A 329 9.90 3.54 3.64
CA ILE A 329 9.02 4.00 2.56
C ILE A 329 9.31 5.47 2.20
N ASN A 330 9.46 6.33 3.21
CA ASN A 330 9.75 7.75 2.97
C ASN A 330 11.10 7.93 2.25
N LEU A 331 12.15 7.27 2.70
CA LEU A 331 13.46 7.27 2.05
C LEU A 331 13.39 6.73 0.61
N PHE A 332 12.63 5.66 0.41
CA PHE A 332 12.45 5.06 -0.91
C PHE A 332 11.74 6.01 -1.87
N PHE A 333 10.65 6.67 -1.48
CA PHE A 333 9.95 7.63 -2.32
C PHE A 333 10.79 8.88 -2.58
N GLN A 334 11.47 9.42 -1.58
CA GLN A 334 12.37 10.56 -1.77
C GLN A 334 13.43 10.26 -2.83
N LYS A 335 14.07 9.08 -2.77
CA LYS A 335 15.06 8.64 -3.76
C LYS A 335 14.46 8.41 -5.14
N SER A 336 13.26 7.86 -5.21
CA SER A 336 12.60 7.50 -6.47
C SER A 336 12.05 8.71 -7.21
N PHE A 337 11.55 9.72 -6.51
CA PHE A 337 10.95 10.92 -7.07
C PHE A 337 11.96 12.05 -7.40
N ASN A 338 13.20 11.92 -6.97
CA ASN A 338 14.27 12.89 -7.24
C ASN A 338 15.26 12.41 -8.32
N LYS A 339 14.91 11.33 -9.02
CA LYS A 339 15.60 10.85 -10.22
C LYS A 339 14.98 11.51 -11.44
#